data_ee367d0afa79acee92b62f574b2b8ad3
#
_entry.id   ee367d0afa79acee92b62f574b2b8ad3
#
_cell.length_a   1.000
_cell.length_b   1.000
_cell.length_c   1.000
_cell.angle_alpha   90.00
_cell.angle_beta   90.00
_cell.angle_gamma   90.00
#
_symmetry.space_group_name_H-M   'P 1'
#
loop_
_entity.id
_entity.type
_entity.pdbx_description
1 polymer ?
#
loop_
_entity_poly.entity_id
_entity_poly.type
_entity_poly.pdbx_seq_one_letter_code
_entity_poly.pdbx_strand_id
1 'polypeptide(L)'
;FANYRYNADTGKIILLDFGATRYLDPALMETYRDLMRAGLAADAEGLRAAAIRMKFIDGEGPFDARILSMIDAVFAAIREGGSFNFSDRTLSNRLTREGTALAEAGYVPPPLPMDSLYLQRKFGGMFLLADRLGACVPVRDQIERFLG
;
A
#
# COMPACT_ATOMS: atom_id res chain seq x y z
N PHE A 1 -0.57 13.51 13.88
CA PHE A 1 -0.04 14.86 13.58
C PHE A 1 0.91 15.38 14.66
N ALA A 2 0.87 14.89 15.89
CA ALA A 2 1.68 15.41 17.01
C ALA A 2 3.20 15.38 16.75
N ASN A 3 3.67 14.52 15.87
CA ASN A 3 5.10 14.28 15.62
C ASN A 3 5.65 14.99 14.38
N TYR A 4 4.84 15.85 13.72
CA TYR A 4 5.24 16.61 12.55
C TYR A 4 4.94 18.08 12.73
N ARG A 5 5.85 18.94 12.32
CA ARG A 5 5.62 20.37 12.11
C ARG A 5 5.94 20.76 10.68
N TYR A 6 5.23 21.74 10.17
CA TYR A 6 5.52 22.35 8.89
C TYR A 6 6.13 23.74 9.10
N ASN A 7 7.25 23.99 8.47
CA ASN A 7 7.88 25.31 8.42
C ASN A 7 7.46 25.98 7.11
N ALA A 8 6.60 26.99 7.21
CA ALA A 8 6.06 27.68 6.04
C ALA A 8 7.12 28.48 5.28
N ASP A 9 8.14 29.01 5.97
CA ASP A 9 9.17 29.83 5.34
C ASP A 9 10.12 29.01 4.46
N THR A 10 10.34 27.75 4.84
CA THR A 10 11.27 26.85 4.13
C THR A 10 10.57 25.75 3.34
N GLY A 11 9.26 25.60 3.48
CA GLY A 11 8.47 24.51 2.88
C GLY A 11 8.84 23.13 3.42
N LYS A 12 9.52 23.01 4.57
CA LYS A 12 10.03 21.73 5.09
C LYS A 12 9.13 21.15 6.19
N ILE A 13 9.05 19.83 6.20
CA ILE A 13 8.47 19.09 7.33
C ILE A 13 9.58 18.83 8.35
N ILE A 14 9.29 19.16 9.60
CA ILE A 14 10.18 18.91 10.75
C ILE A 14 9.61 17.69 11.49
N LEU A 15 10.43 16.65 11.61
CA LEU A 15 10.10 15.46 12.40
C LEU A 15 10.49 15.71 13.86
N LEU A 16 9.56 15.42 14.79
CA LEU A 16 9.76 15.68 16.22
C LEU A 16 9.99 14.42 17.04
N ASP A 17 9.64 13.24 16.52
CA ASP A 17 9.75 11.97 17.25
C ASP A 17 10.29 10.88 16.33
N PHE A 18 11.34 10.21 16.79
CA PHE A 18 12.03 9.11 16.11
C PHE A 18 11.93 7.80 16.91
N GLY A 19 11.11 7.76 17.96
CA GLY A 19 10.99 6.60 18.88
C GLY A 19 10.51 5.31 18.21
N ALA A 20 9.85 5.40 17.05
CA ALA A 20 9.38 4.27 16.29
C ALA A 20 10.21 4.01 15.01
N THR A 21 11.45 4.47 14.96
CA THR A 21 12.37 4.19 13.85
C THR A 21 12.71 2.70 13.82
N ARG A 22 12.61 2.08 12.64
CA ARG A 22 12.86 0.66 12.47
C ARG A 22 13.69 0.40 11.21
N TYR A 23 14.65 -0.47 11.34
CA TYR A 23 15.34 -1.06 10.20
C TYR A 23 14.51 -2.21 9.66
N LEU A 24 14.21 -2.17 8.37
CA LEU A 24 13.46 -3.23 7.70
C LEU A 24 14.44 -4.18 7.02
N ASP A 25 14.08 -5.47 6.98
CA ASP A 25 14.84 -6.48 6.28
C ASP A 25 14.97 -6.10 4.79
N PRO A 26 16.20 -6.06 4.23
CA PRO A 26 16.43 -5.78 2.82
C PRO A 26 15.67 -6.71 1.88
N ALA A 27 15.53 -8.00 2.22
CA ALA A 27 14.78 -8.96 1.42
C ALA A 27 13.28 -8.64 1.39
N LEU A 28 12.71 -8.19 2.52
CA LEU A 28 11.34 -7.69 2.58
C LEU A 28 11.17 -6.46 1.69
N MET A 29 12.11 -5.50 1.76
CA MET A 29 12.06 -4.29 0.94
C MET A 29 12.15 -4.59 -0.55
N GLU A 30 12.97 -5.58 -0.96
CA GLU A 30 13.04 -6.00 -2.36
C GLU A 30 11.72 -6.66 -2.81
N THR A 31 11.10 -7.46 -1.96
CA THR A 31 9.78 -8.04 -2.26
C THR A 31 8.71 -6.96 -2.46
N TYR A 32 8.75 -5.87 -1.67
CA TYR A 32 7.87 -4.71 -1.90
C TYR A 32 8.16 -4.00 -3.23
N ARG A 33 9.44 -3.87 -3.61
CA ARG A 33 9.82 -3.31 -4.92
C ARG A 33 9.29 -4.19 -6.07
N ASP A 34 9.43 -5.50 -5.95
CA ASP A 34 8.90 -6.44 -6.95
C ASP A 34 7.38 -6.33 -7.09
N LEU A 35 6.66 -6.23 -5.96
CA LEU A 35 5.21 -5.99 -5.97
C LEU A 35 4.86 -4.70 -6.70
N MET A 36 5.58 -3.61 -6.43
CA MET A 36 5.36 -2.31 -7.06
C MET A 36 5.69 -2.34 -8.56
N ARG A 37 6.83 -2.97 -8.95
CA ARG A 37 7.20 -3.13 -10.38
C ARG A 37 6.13 -3.91 -11.14
N ALA A 38 5.74 -5.08 -10.62
CA ALA A 38 4.73 -5.92 -11.22
C ALA A 38 3.37 -5.19 -11.31
N GLY A 39 2.97 -4.54 -10.23
CA GLY A 39 1.73 -3.77 -10.19
C GLY A 39 1.71 -2.62 -11.20
N LEU A 40 2.77 -1.84 -11.32
CA LEU A 40 2.86 -0.75 -12.30
C LEU A 40 2.93 -1.25 -13.75
N ALA A 41 3.55 -2.42 -13.98
CA ALA A 41 3.65 -3.06 -15.29
C ALA A 41 2.38 -3.83 -15.70
N ALA A 42 1.37 -3.97 -14.83
CA ALA A 42 0.23 -4.86 -15.00
C ALA A 42 0.65 -6.33 -15.23
N ASP A 43 1.78 -6.74 -14.63
CA ASP A 43 2.29 -8.10 -14.68
C ASP A 43 1.57 -8.96 -13.63
N ALA A 44 0.57 -9.72 -14.05
CA ALA A 44 -0.25 -10.54 -13.16
C ALA A 44 0.54 -11.68 -12.50
N GLU A 45 1.52 -12.26 -13.21
CA GLU A 45 2.34 -13.34 -12.67
C GLU A 45 3.33 -12.82 -11.63
N GLY A 46 4.02 -11.72 -11.93
CA GLY A 46 4.90 -11.04 -11.00
C GLY A 46 4.17 -10.56 -9.75
N LEU A 47 2.96 -10.01 -9.92
CA LEU A 47 2.11 -9.56 -8.82
C LEU A 47 1.73 -10.75 -7.90
N ARG A 48 1.33 -11.88 -8.49
CA ARG A 48 1.01 -13.11 -7.77
C ARG A 48 2.22 -13.64 -7.01
N ALA A 49 3.38 -13.73 -7.67
CA ALA A 49 4.61 -14.21 -7.06
C ALA A 49 5.05 -13.33 -5.87
N ALA A 50 4.97 -12.01 -6.01
CA ALA A 50 5.26 -11.08 -4.92
C ALA A 50 4.26 -11.22 -3.76
N ALA A 51 2.95 -11.35 -4.05
CA ALA A 51 1.91 -11.50 -3.04
C ALA A 51 2.08 -12.80 -2.21
N ILE A 52 2.52 -13.89 -2.83
CA ILE A 52 2.86 -15.14 -2.13
C ILE A 52 4.07 -14.93 -1.20
N ARG A 53 5.15 -14.34 -1.70
CA ARG A 53 6.33 -14.05 -0.87
C ARG A 53 6.01 -13.15 0.32
N MET A 54 5.07 -12.21 0.15
CA MET A 54 4.60 -11.33 1.21
C MET A 54 3.61 -11.99 2.16
N LYS A 55 3.20 -13.22 1.89
CA LYS A 55 2.16 -13.95 2.64
C LYS A 55 0.79 -13.24 2.63
N PHE A 56 0.49 -12.51 1.58
CA PHE A 56 -0.86 -11.97 1.38
C PHE A 56 -1.83 -13.04 0.88
N ILE A 57 -1.30 -14.03 0.16
CA ILE A 57 -1.99 -15.21 -0.34
C ILE A 57 -1.11 -16.46 -0.18
N ASP A 58 -1.72 -17.63 -0.18
CA ASP A 58 -1.01 -18.91 -0.09
C ASP A 58 -0.57 -19.45 -1.45
N GLY A 59 -1.18 -19.00 -2.54
CA GLY A 59 -0.89 -19.43 -3.91
C GLY A 59 -1.89 -20.43 -4.49
N GLU A 60 -2.63 -21.15 -3.63
CA GLU A 60 -3.66 -22.14 -4.02
C GLU A 60 -4.96 -21.97 -3.20
N GLY A 61 -5.05 -20.86 -2.46
CA GLY A 61 -6.21 -20.57 -1.62
C GLY A 61 -7.46 -20.19 -2.42
N PRO A 62 -8.66 -20.53 -1.91
CA PRO A 62 -9.92 -20.23 -2.60
C PRO A 62 -10.22 -18.72 -2.73
N PHE A 63 -9.52 -17.88 -1.95
CA PHE A 63 -9.69 -16.44 -1.94
C PHE A 63 -8.57 -15.69 -2.70
N ASP A 64 -7.52 -16.38 -3.13
CA ASP A 64 -6.32 -15.77 -3.71
C ASP A 64 -6.62 -14.89 -4.92
N ALA A 65 -7.44 -15.37 -5.85
CA ALA A 65 -7.82 -14.61 -7.03
C ALA A 65 -8.53 -13.29 -6.67
N ARG A 66 -9.33 -13.31 -5.61
CA ARG A 66 -10.07 -12.14 -5.14
C ARG A 66 -9.14 -11.13 -4.46
N ILE A 67 -8.20 -11.60 -3.65
CA ILE A 67 -7.19 -10.77 -3.02
C ILE A 67 -6.28 -10.13 -4.07
N LEU A 68 -5.82 -10.91 -5.06
CA LEU A 68 -5.02 -10.38 -6.18
C LEU A 68 -5.78 -9.32 -6.97
N SER A 69 -7.08 -9.52 -7.23
CA SER A 69 -7.93 -8.51 -7.87
C SER A 69 -8.03 -7.22 -7.05
N MET A 70 -8.06 -7.31 -5.72
CA MET A 70 -8.05 -6.13 -4.86
C MET A 70 -6.71 -5.39 -4.92
N ILE A 71 -5.59 -6.12 -4.91
CA ILE A 71 -4.25 -5.54 -5.05
C ILE A 71 -4.11 -4.88 -6.43
N ASP A 72 -4.49 -5.56 -7.51
CA ASP A 72 -4.43 -4.99 -8.86
C ASP A 72 -5.33 -3.75 -9.02
N ALA A 73 -6.49 -3.71 -8.38
CA ALA A 73 -7.37 -2.53 -8.42
C ALA A 73 -6.70 -1.28 -7.84
N VAL A 74 -5.84 -1.42 -6.81
CA VAL A 74 -5.03 -0.32 -6.29
C VAL A 74 -4.02 0.15 -7.33
N PHE A 75 -3.29 -0.79 -7.94
CA PHE A 75 -2.31 -0.45 -8.97
C PHE A 75 -2.97 0.07 -10.25
N ALA A 76 -4.15 -0.41 -10.62
CA ALA A 76 -4.92 0.12 -11.75
C ALA A 76 -5.22 1.62 -11.56
N ALA A 77 -5.70 2.00 -10.38
CA ALA A 77 -5.94 3.41 -10.05
C ALA A 77 -4.66 4.27 -10.10
N ILE A 78 -3.50 3.69 -9.76
CA ILE A 78 -2.20 4.38 -9.85
C ILE A 78 -1.72 4.44 -11.31
N ARG A 79 -1.97 3.39 -12.11
CA ARG A 79 -1.60 3.32 -13.54
C ARG A 79 -2.38 4.29 -14.42
N GLU A 80 -3.62 4.63 -14.08
CA GLU A 80 -4.45 5.58 -14.82
C GLU A 80 -3.78 6.95 -14.99
N GLY A 81 -2.74 7.22 -14.20
CA GLY A 81 -1.84 8.36 -14.35
C GLY A 81 -2.36 9.65 -13.73
N GLY A 82 -1.51 10.69 -13.79
CA GLY A 82 -1.81 11.96 -13.15
C GLY A 82 -1.67 11.91 -11.63
N SER A 83 -2.46 12.71 -10.94
CA SER A 83 -2.44 12.77 -9.49
C SER A 83 -3.53 11.87 -8.90
N PHE A 84 -3.14 11.01 -7.96
CA PHE A 84 -4.08 10.22 -7.18
C PHE A 84 -4.80 11.13 -6.17
N ASN A 85 -6.12 11.21 -6.29
CA ASN A 85 -6.95 11.98 -5.38
C ASN A 85 -7.37 11.14 -4.20
N PHE A 86 -6.76 11.37 -3.04
CA PHE A 86 -7.06 10.62 -1.82
C PHE A 86 -8.45 10.88 -1.24
N SER A 87 -9.13 11.97 -1.64
CA SER A 87 -10.52 12.25 -1.24
C SER A 87 -11.55 11.46 -2.06
N ASP A 88 -11.15 10.86 -3.19
CA ASP A 88 -12.03 9.99 -3.96
C ASP A 88 -12.19 8.64 -3.23
N ARG A 89 -13.37 8.41 -2.72
CA ARG A 89 -13.70 7.21 -1.96
C ARG A 89 -14.12 6.00 -2.80
N THR A 90 -14.13 6.13 -4.10
CA THR A 90 -14.59 5.06 -5.01
C THR A 90 -13.78 3.79 -4.80
N LEU A 91 -12.45 3.89 -4.85
CA LEU A 91 -11.56 2.74 -4.63
C LEU A 91 -11.65 2.22 -3.19
N SER A 92 -11.56 3.09 -2.19
CA SER A 92 -11.60 2.68 -0.78
C SER A 92 -12.91 2.02 -0.40
N ASN A 93 -14.06 2.52 -0.88
CA ASN A 93 -15.36 1.92 -0.67
C ASN A 93 -15.47 0.53 -1.35
N ARG A 94 -14.92 0.39 -2.57
CA ARG A 94 -14.84 -0.90 -3.26
C ARG A 94 -14.02 -1.90 -2.45
N LEU A 95 -12.81 -1.52 -2.01
CA LEU A 95 -11.94 -2.40 -1.24
C LEU A 95 -12.55 -2.79 0.11
N THR A 96 -13.21 -1.85 0.80
CA THR A 96 -13.91 -2.13 2.06
C THR A 96 -15.03 -3.16 1.84
N ARG A 97 -15.85 -2.98 0.82
CA ARG A 97 -16.93 -3.94 0.49
C ARG A 97 -16.37 -5.32 0.17
N GLU A 98 -15.30 -5.41 -0.64
CA GLU A 98 -14.65 -6.67 -0.96
C GLU A 98 -14.05 -7.34 0.28
N GLY A 99 -13.41 -6.57 1.16
CA GLY A 99 -12.86 -7.07 2.43
C GLY A 99 -13.94 -7.59 3.37
N THR A 100 -15.07 -6.88 3.49
CA THR A 100 -16.23 -7.35 4.28
C THR A 100 -16.79 -8.67 3.72
N ALA A 101 -16.97 -8.74 2.41
CA ALA A 101 -17.48 -9.95 1.78
C ALA A 101 -16.51 -11.14 1.85
N LEU A 102 -15.20 -10.91 1.91
CA LEU A 102 -14.19 -11.95 2.19
C LEU A 102 -14.34 -12.47 3.63
N ALA A 103 -14.47 -11.57 4.61
CA ALA A 103 -14.66 -11.95 6.01
C ALA A 103 -15.97 -12.74 6.23
N GLU A 104 -17.07 -12.32 5.61
CA GLU A 104 -18.36 -13.04 5.63
C GLU A 104 -18.26 -14.43 4.97
N ALA A 105 -17.40 -14.59 3.95
CA ALA A 105 -17.12 -15.87 3.32
C ALA A 105 -16.17 -16.77 4.13
N GLY A 106 -15.72 -16.34 5.31
CA GLY A 106 -14.85 -17.10 6.20
C GLY A 106 -13.37 -16.97 5.91
N TYR A 107 -12.94 -15.94 5.14
CA TYR A 107 -11.53 -15.67 4.95
C TYR A 107 -10.87 -15.24 6.26
N VAL A 108 -9.80 -15.94 6.62
CA VAL A 108 -8.92 -15.59 7.74
C VAL A 108 -7.57 -15.20 7.16
N PRO A 109 -7.11 -13.96 7.34
CA PRO A 109 -5.80 -13.55 6.83
C PRO A 109 -4.68 -14.39 7.43
N PRO A 110 -3.69 -14.81 6.63
CA PRO A 110 -2.52 -15.51 7.16
C PRO A 110 -1.75 -14.60 8.14
N PRO A 111 -1.02 -15.18 9.11
CA PRO A 111 -0.20 -14.41 10.02
C PRO A 111 0.93 -13.71 9.26
N LEU A 112 0.90 -12.39 9.26
CA LEU A 112 1.91 -11.57 8.59
C LEU A 112 3.16 -11.40 9.47
N PRO A 113 4.36 -11.35 8.86
CA PRO A 113 5.57 -10.95 9.57
C PRO A 113 5.39 -9.58 10.24
N MET A 114 5.98 -9.39 11.43
CA MET A 114 5.84 -8.14 12.18
C MET A 114 6.25 -6.90 11.38
N ASP A 115 7.31 -7.01 10.58
CA ASP A 115 7.78 -5.90 9.74
C ASP A 115 6.76 -5.53 8.66
N SER A 116 6.08 -6.52 8.07
CA SER A 116 4.97 -6.26 7.14
C SER A 116 3.79 -5.56 7.82
N LEU A 117 3.45 -5.94 9.05
CA LEU A 117 2.40 -5.26 9.83
C LEU A 117 2.75 -3.80 10.12
N TYR A 118 4.01 -3.50 10.47
CA TYR A 118 4.46 -2.13 10.69
C TYR A 118 4.38 -1.29 9.40
N LEU A 119 4.81 -1.85 8.26
CA LEU A 119 4.69 -1.16 6.97
C LEU A 119 3.24 -0.91 6.59
N GLN A 120 2.36 -1.91 6.71
CA GLN A 120 0.94 -1.76 6.42
C GLN A 120 0.29 -0.69 7.30
N ARG A 121 0.61 -0.69 8.61
CA ARG A 121 0.15 0.36 9.53
C ARG A 121 0.63 1.74 9.09
N LYS A 122 1.89 1.85 8.63
CA LYS A 122 2.44 3.11 8.12
C LYS A 122 1.72 3.57 6.86
N PHE A 123 1.54 2.67 5.89
CA PHE A 123 0.81 2.98 4.65
C PHE A 123 -0.64 3.38 4.94
N GLY A 124 -1.35 2.63 5.80
CA GLY A 124 -2.72 2.97 6.21
C GLY A 124 -2.80 4.33 6.88
N GLY A 125 -1.87 4.63 7.78
CA GLY A 125 -1.80 5.94 8.45
C GLY A 125 -1.52 7.09 7.48
N MET A 126 -0.63 6.89 6.50
CA MET A 126 -0.35 7.88 5.46
C MET A 126 -1.53 8.09 4.51
N PHE A 127 -2.23 7.00 4.16
CA PHE A 127 -3.46 7.08 3.36
C PHE A 127 -4.53 7.91 4.06
N LEU A 128 -4.83 7.62 5.33
CA LEU A 128 -5.80 8.36 6.13
C LEU A 128 -5.42 9.83 6.30
N LEU A 129 -4.12 10.11 6.43
CA LEU A 129 -3.63 11.47 6.49
C LEU A 129 -3.85 12.21 5.17
N ALA A 130 -3.50 11.59 4.05
CA ALA A 130 -3.67 12.17 2.72
C ALA A 130 -5.16 12.40 2.39
N ASP A 131 -6.05 11.45 2.73
CA ASP A 131 -7.51 11.60 2.64
C ASP A 131 -7.99 12.83 3.45
N ARG A 132 -7.56 12.93 4.71
CA ARG A 132 -7.96 14.05 5.58
C ARG A 132 -7.48 15.42 5.10
N LEU A 133 -6.36 15.46 4.40
CA LEU A 133 -5.80 16.68 3.81
C LEU A 133 -6.39 16.99 2.42
N GLY A 134 -7.23 16.12 1.86
CA GLY A 134 -7.71 16.26 0.49
C GLY A 134 -6.57 16.23 -0.53
N ALA A 135 -5.53 15.43 -0.26
CA ALA A 135 -4.31 15.46 -1.04
C ALA A 135 -4.51 14.88 -2.45
N CYS A 136 -3.94 15.57 -3.45
CA CYS A 136 -3.77 15.06 -4.80
C CYS A 136 -2.25 14.89 -5.04
N VAL A 137 -1.78 13.67 -5.22
CA VAL A 137 -0.34 13.36 -5.27
C VAL A 137 -0.02 12.50 -6.49
N PRO A 138 1.06 12.78 -7.24
CA PRO A 138 1.52 11.93 -8.33
C PRO A 138 2.19 10.65 -7.76
N VAL A 139 1.34 9.75 -7.25
CA VAL A 139 1.80 8.53 -6.54
C VAL A 139 2.64 7.65 -7.45
N ARG A 140 2.28 7.53 -8.72
CA ARG A 140 3.05 6.77 -9.72
C ARG A 140 4.49 7.27 -9.79
N ASP A 141 4.68 8.57 -9.98
CA ASP A 141 6.01 9.18 -10.08
C ASP A 141 6.86 8.96 -8.81
N GLN A 142 6.18 8.98 -7.64
CA GLN A 142 6.87 8.72 -6.36
C GLN A 142 7.34 7.27 -6.27
N ILE A 143 6.51 6.31 -6.71
CA ILE A 143 6.88 4.89 -6.74
C ILE A 143 8.02 4.68 -7.75
N GLU A 144 7.93 5.22 -8.95
CA GLU A 144 8.98 5.11 -9.98
C GLU A 144 10.32 5.64 -9.49
N ARG A 145 10.34 6.79 -8.79
CA ARG A 145 11.56 7.33 -8.15
C ARG A 145 12.11 6.42 -7.05
N PHE A 146 11.24 5.76 -6.30
CA PHE A 146 11.66 4.81 -5.26
C PHE A 146 12.24 3.53 -5.85
N LEU A 147 11.79 3.12 -7.02
CA LEU A 147 12.25 1.92 -7.71
C LEU A 147 13.63 2.11 -8.40
N GLY A 148 14.02 3.34 -8.70
CA GLY A 148 15.32 3.72 -9.29
C GLY A 148 15.26 3.76 -10.78
#